data_7b60eade18d85d1c21b912d652f41d3d
#
_entry.id   7b60eade18d85d1c21b912d652f41d3d
#
_cell.length_a   1.000
_cell.length_b   1.000
_cell.length_c   1.000
_cell.angle_alpha   90.00
_cell.angle_beta   90.00
_cell.angle_gamma   90.00
#
_symmetry.space_group_name_H-M   'P 1'
#
loop_
_entity.id
_entity.type
_entity.pdbx_description
1 polymer ?
#
loop_
_entity_poly.entity_id
_entity_poly.type
_entity_poly.pdbx_seq_one_letter_code
_entity_poly.pdbx_strand_id
1 'polypeptide(L)'
;MVSKKNFLIFSTADWSSKYWTNKQNVAQELAKKGHNVLYVESAGLRRPNVTSKKDFLRVSKKIFRSFKTNKKKGNIQVISPPIIPFKKFKFFFEIFNQYLENKIITVLKKEKIKEINIITYHPFFQLDKLKSYVNKIIYHCVDDLSSVEGIDKRSFKVYDKKLTKQADYIFTCCHDLYNKFR
;
A
#
# COMPACT_ATOMS: atom_id res chain seq x y z
N MET A 1 -9.45 21.26 18.57
CA MET A 1 -9.55 19.81 18.26
C MET A 1 -9.18 19.61 16.81
N VAL A 2 -8.29 18.67 16.49
CA VAL A 2 -7.96 18.32 15.10
C VAL A 2 -9.15 17.57 14.49
N SER A 3 -9.64 18.03 13.35
CA SER A 3 -10.76 17.35 12.67
C SER A 3 -10.39 15.91 12.32
N LYS A 4 -11.31 14.97 12.56
CA LYS A 4 -11.11 13.55 12.26
C LYS A 4 -10.98 13.38 10.75
N LYS A 5 -9.86 12.77 10.31
CA LYS A 5 -9.57 12.48 8.91
C LYS A 5 -9.51 10.97 8.66
N ASN A 6 -9.62 10.58 7.40
CA ASN A 6 -9.51 9.19 6.98
C ASN A 6 -8.25 9.03 6.12
N PHE A 7 -7.44 8.04 6.43
CA PHE A 7 -6.20 7.74 5.73
C PHE A 7 -6.27 6.34 5.12
N LEU A 8 -5.85 6.22 3.86
CA LEU A 8 -5.58 4.97 3.17
C LEU A 8 -4.08 4.84 3.01
N ILE A 9 -3.48 3.81 3.61
CA ILE A 9 -2.03 3.59 3.58
C ILE A 9 -1.72 2.38 2.70
N PHE A 10 -1.01 2.60 1.57
CA PHE A 10 -0.43 1.52 0.76
C PHE A 10 0.99 1.23 1.26
N SER A 11 1.14 0.09 1.94
CA SER A 11 2.37 -0.28 2.62
C SER A 11 3.18 -1.34 1.88
N THR A 12 4.49 -1.34 2.10
CA THR A 12 5.41 -2.42 1.70
C THR A 12 5.64 -3.44 2.82
N ALA A 13 4.97 -3.29 3.98
CA ALA A 13 5.14 -4.13 5.14
C ALA A 13 3.81 -4.76 5.58
N ASP A 14 3.87 -5.98 6.10
CA ASP A 14 2.73 -6.66 6.69
C ASP A 14 2.47 -6.14 8.11
N TRP A 15 1.21 -5.93 8.48
CA TRP A 15 0.82 -5.44 9.82
C TRP A 15 1.28 -6.36 10.95
N SER A 16 1.27 -7.68 10.69
CA SER A 16 1.69 -8.70 11.64
C SER A 16 3.20 -8.97 11.66
N SER A 17 4.01 -8.09 11.05
CA SER A 17 5.48 -8.23 11.08
C SER A 17 5.99 -8.14 12.51
N LYS A 18 6.98 -8.97 12.87
CA LYS A 18 7.62 -8.94 14.18
C LYS A 18 8.34 -7.60 14.43
N TYR A 19 8.94 -7.05 13.39
CA TYR A 19 9.63 -5.76 13.45
C TYR A 19 8.82 -4.72 12.70
N TRP A 20 8.38 -3.70 13.42
CA TRP A 20 7.67 -2.57 12.84
C TRP A 20 8.63 -1.56 12.25
N THR A 21 8.22 -1.01 11.15
CA THR A 21 8.91 0.06 10.45
C THR A 21 8.08 1.34 10.51
N ASN A 22 8.56 2.41 9.89
CA ASN A 22 7.82 3.68 9.78
C ASN A 22 6.38 3.51 9.24
N LYS A 23 6.10 2.51 8.40
CA LYS A 23 4.78 2.29 7.80
C LYS A 23 3.71 2.00 8.86
N GLN A 24 3.97 1.04 9.74
CA GLN A 24 3.05 0.68 10.83
C GLN A 24 3.03 1.77 11.90
N ASN A 25 4.17 2.38 12.21
CA ASN A 25 4.27 3.44 13.21
C ASN A 25 3.46 4.68 12.79
N VAL A 26 3.56 5.12 11.53
CA VAL A 26 2.73 6.22 11.00
C VAL A 26 1.25 5.90 11.09
N ALA A 27 0.83 4.68 10.71
CA ALA A 27 -0.54 4.25 10.83
C ALA A 27 -1.04 4.29 12.28
N GLN A 28 -0.22 3.83 13.23
CA GLN A 28 -0.55 3.84 14.65
C GLN A 28 -0.66 5.25 15.22
N GLU A 29 0.28 6.13 14.88
CA GLU A 29 0.26 7.52 15.37
C GLU A 29 -0.96 8.31 14.82
N LEU A 30 -1.33 8.10 13.56
CA LEU A 30 -2.55 8.68 13.00
C LEU A 30 -3.79 8.19 13.75
N ALA A 31 -3.86 6.89 14.04
CA ALA A 31 -4.97 6.31 14.80
C ALA A 31 -5.03 6.81 16.26
N LYS A 32 -3.89 6.97 16.94
CA LYS A 32 -3.81 7.57 18.27
C LYS A 32 -4.31 9.03 18.29
N LYS A 33 -4.08 9.78 17.20
CA LYS A 33 -4.62 11.13 17.03
C LYS A 33 -6.12 11.17 16.70
N GLY A 34 -6.80 10.02 16.69
CA GLY A 34 -8.25 9.90 16.47
C GLY A 34 -8.64 9.75 15.01
N HIS A 35 -7.72 9.68 14.07
CA HIS A 35 -8.00 9.48 12.66
C HIS A 35 -8.36 8.03 12.34
N ASN A 36 -9.17 7.80 11.31
CA ASN A 36 -9.41 6.46 10.78
C ASN A 36 -8.28 6.08 9.82
N VAL A 37 -7.79 4.86 9.92
CA VAL A 37 -6.70 4.34 9.08
C VAL A 37 -7.11 3.03 8.44
N LEU A 38 -7.10 2.99 7.11
CA LEU A 38 -7.21 1.79 6.32
C LEU A 38 -5.80 1.42 5.83
N TYR A 39 -5.24 0.37 6.41
CA TYR A 39 -3.88 -0.08 6.13
C TYR A 39 -3.90 -1.25 5.16
N VAL A 40 -3.36 -1.04 3.97
CA VAL A 40 -3.19 -2.09 2.95
C VAL A 40 -1.80 -2.67 3.10
N GLU A 41 -1.72 -3.94 3.49
CA GLU A 41 -0.46 -4.69 3.62
C GLU A 41 0.24 -4.85 2.27
N SER A 42 1.53 -5.19 2.32
CA SER A 42 2.32 -5.46 1.13
C SER A 42 1.65 -6.49 0.21
N ALA A 43 1.49 -6.14 -1.05
CA ALA A 43 1.00 -7.04 -2.11
C ALA A 43 2.07 -8.03 -2.62
N GLY A 44 3.23 -8.12 -1.93
CA GLY A 44 4.34 -8.97 -2.35
C GLY A 44 5.10 -8.39 -3.54
N LEU A 45 5.64 -7.18 -3.39
CA LEU A 45 6.41 -6.47 -4.43
C LEU A 45 7.68 -7.23 -4.88
N ARG A 46 8.18 -8.13 -4.04
CA ARG A 46 9.34 -8.99 -4.38
C ARG A 46 8.84 -10.28 -5.01
N ARG A 47 9.61 -10.82 -5.96
CA ARG A 47 9.38 -12.16 -6.47
C ARG A 47 9.42 -13.14 -5.30
N PRO A 48 8.40 -13.99 -5.10
CA PRO A 48 8.59 -15.13 -4.24
C PRO A 48 9.67 -16.02 -4.87
N ASN A 49 10.73 -16.30 -4.13
CA ASN A 49 11.71 -17.30 -4.55
C ASN A 49 11.06 -18.67 -4.29
N VAL A 50 10.38 -19.22 -5.32
CA VAL A 50 9.51 -20.41 -5.21
C VAL A 50 10.31 -21.71 -4.93
N THR A 51 11.63 -21.60 -4.82
CA THR A 51 12.52 -22.75 -4.55
C THR A 51 12.48 -23.24 -3.11
N SER A 52 11.91 -22.47 -2.18
CA SER A 52 11.83 -22.86 -0.76
C SER A 52 10.41 -23.26 -0.35
N LYS A 53 10.27 -24.42 0.32
CA LYS A 53 9.01 -24.85 0.97
C LYS A 53 8.46 -23.79 1.93
N LYS A 54 9.35 -22.98 2.56
CA LYS A 54 8.98 -21.87 3.45
C LYS A 54 8.27 -20.75 2.70
N ASP A 55 8.68 -20.43 1.48
CA ASP A 55 8.05 -19.38 0.67
C ASP A 55 6.70 -19.82 0.13
N PHE A 56 6.54 -21.08 -0.25
CA PHE A 56 5.25 -21.64 -0.62
C PHE A 56 4.24 -21.56 0.53
N LEU A 57 4.64 -21.90 1.75
CA LEU A 57 3.80 -21.76 2.96
C LEU A 57 3.46 -20.28 3.28
N ARG A 58 4.37 -19.35 3.00
CA ARG A 58 4.10 -17.91 3.14
C ARG A 58 3.08 -17.42 2.13
N VAL A 59 3.22 -17.83 0.87
CA VAL A 59 2.29 -17.48 -0.22
C VAL A 59 0.90 -18.04 0.08
N SER A 60 0.78 -19.33 0.42
CA SER A 60 -0.50 -19.97 0.73
C SER A 60 -1.18 -19.30 1.95
N LYS A 61 -0.44 -19.04 3.04
CA LYS A 61 -0.98 -18.31 4.20
C LYS A 61 -1.49 -16.91 3.83
N LYS A 62 -0.81 -16.21 2.92
CA LYS A 62 -1.21 -14.86 2.51
C LYS A 62 -2.41 -14.88 1.57
N ILE A 63 -2.54 -15.88 0.71
CA ILE A 63 -3.74 -16.13 -0.09
C ILE A 63 -4.93 -16.40 0.83
N PHE A 64 -4.81 -17.28 1.83
CA PHE A 64 -5.86 -17.52 2.81
C PHE A 64 -6.23 -16.28 3.63
N ARG A 65 -5.25 -15.44 3.99
CA ARG A 65 -5.52 -14.17 4.69
C ARG A 65 -6.28 -13.16 3.83
N SER A 66 -6.05 -13.14 2.52
CA SER A 66 -6.74 -12.20 1.62
C SER A 66 -8.25 -12.44 1.53
N PHE A 67 -8.69 -13.69 1.78
CA PHE A 67 -10.12 -14.05 1.85
C PHE A 67 -10.73 -13.80 3.22
N LYS A 68 -9.91 -13.64 4.28
CA LYS A 68 -10.44 -13.34 5.61
C LYS A 68 -10.81 -11.87 5.74
N THR A 69 -11.85 -11.64 6.53
CA THR A 69 -12.40 -10.32 6.87
C THR A 69 -11.31 -9.40 7.42
N ASN A 70 -11.34 -8.15 7.03
CA ASN A 70 -10.46 -7.10 7.50
C ASN A 70 -10.36 -7.08 9.02
N LYS A 71 -9.16 -7.19 9.57
CA LYS A 71 -8.95 -7.07 11.01
C LYS A 71 -9.11 -5.61 11.40
N LYS A 72 -10.08 -5.31 12.26
CA LYS A 72 -10.26 -3.97 12.84
C LYS A 72 -9.71 -3.97 14.27
N LYS A 73 -8.82 -3.04 14.58
CA LYS A 73 -8.29 -2.78 15.92
C LYS A 73 -8.40 -1.28 16.19
N GLY A 74 -9.40 -0.89 16.98
CA GLY A 74 -9.69 0.53 17.19
C GLY A 74 -9.99 1.25 15.86
N ASN A 75 -9.27 2.33 15.60
CA ASN A 75 -9.40 3.13 14.38
C ASN A 75 -8.60 2.59 13.17
N ILE A 76 -7.93 1.44 13.32
CA ILE A 76 -7.14 0.84 12.25
C ILE A 76 -7.87 -0.37 11.70
N GLN A 77 -8.06 -0.39 10.39
CA GLN A 77 -8.56 -1.54 9.66
C GLN A 77 -7.50 -2.01 8.66
N VAL A 78 -7.16 -3.30 8.71
CA VAL A 78 -6.09 -3.89 7.90
C VAL A 78 -6.69 -4.69 6.74
N ILE A 79 -6.27 -4.38 5.53
CA ILE A 79 -6.56 -5.16 4.31
C ILE A 79 -5.30 -5.93 3.93
N SER A 80 -5.41 -7.25 3.85
CA SER A 80 -4.35 -8.12 3.34
C SER A 80 -4.67 -8.48 1.88
N PRO A 81 -3.99 -7.87 0.89
CA PRO A 81 -4.19 -8.24 -0.50
C PRO A 81 -3.56 -9.61 -0.80
N PRO A 82 -4.05 -10.35 -1.81
CA PRO A 82 -3.38 -11.55 -2.29
C PRO A 82 -1.98 -11.22 -2.84
N ILE A 83 -1.06 -12.18 -2.79
CA ILE A 83 0.24 -12.01 -3.43
C ILE A 83 0.07 -12.21 -4.92
N ILE A 84 0.61 -11.27 -5.71
CA ILE A 84 0.68 -11.43 -7.16
C ILE A 84 2.12 -11.74 -7.55
N PRO A 85 2.35 -12.75 -8.37
CA PRO A 85 3.61 -12.90 -9.08
C PRO A 85 3.70 -11.80 -10.15
N PHE A 86 4.32 -10.67 -9.82
CA PHE A 86 4.39 -9.43 -10.61
C PHE A 86 4.97 -9.56 -12.03
N LYS A 87 5.41 -10.75 -12.49
CA LYS A 87 6.36 -10.82 -13.58
C LYS A 87 5.87 -11.22 -14.95
N LYS A 88 4.64 -11.64 -15.15
CA LYS A 88 4.30 -12.13 -16.49
C LYS A 88 3.10 -11.45 -17.16
N PHE A 89 2.22 -10.78 -16.45
CA PHE A 89 0.98 -10.33 -17.08
C PHE A 89 0.49 -8.97 -16.55
N LYS A 90 0.63 -7.92 -17.36
CA LYS A 90 -0.07 -6.63 -17.17
C LYS A 90 -1.55 -6.84 -16.84
N PHE A 91 -2.19 -7.79 -17.48
CA PHE A 91 -3.57 -8.20 -17.25
C PHE A 91 -3.84 -8.64 -15.79
N PHE A 92 -2.98 -9.46 -15.18
CA PHE A 92 -3.17 -9.86 -13.77
C PHE A 92 -2.99 -8.69 -12.80
N PHE A 93 -2.11 -7.76 -13.13
CA PHE A 93 -1.95 -6.55 -12.33
C PHE A 93 -3.21 -5.68 -12.37
N GLU A 94 -3.85 -5.55 -13.52
CA GLU A 94 -5.10 -4.81 -13.68
C GLU A 94 -6.25 -5.47 -12.91
N ILE A 95 -6.45 -6.78 -13.05
CA ILE A 95 -7.48 -7.54 -12.30
C ILE A 95 -7.28 -7.38 -10.79
N PHE A 96 -6.05 -7.47 -10.35
CA PHE A 96 -5.73 -7.33 -8.94
C PHE A 96 -6.03 -5.92 -8.41
N ASN A 97 -5.61 -4.89 -9.13
CA ASN A 97 -5.91 -3.52 -8.71
C ASN A 97 -7.42 -3.28 -8.65
N GLN A 98 -8.17 -3.77 -9.64
CA GLN A 98 -9.64 -3.69 -9.61
C GLN A 98 -10.24 -4.42 -8.39
N TYR A 99 -9.75 -5.61 -8.07
CA TYR A 99 -10.16 -6.34 -6.87
C TYR A 99 -9.84 -5.56 -5.60
N LEU A 100 -8.62 -5.02 -5.49
CA LEU A 100 -8.19 -4.24 -4.34
C LEU A 100 -9.01 -2.96 -4.18
N GLU A 101 -9.22 -2.21 -5.26
CA GLU A 101 -10.07 -1.02 -5.27
C GLU A 101 -11.50 -1.33 -4.83
N ASN A 102 -12.11 -2.40 -5.37
CA ASN A 102 -13.47 -2.82 -4.99
C ASN A 102 -13.54 -3.17 -3.50
N LYS A 103 -12.51 -3.84 -2.96
CA LYS A 103 -12.43 -4.17 -1.53
C LYS A 103 -12.31 -2.92 -0.66
N ILE A 104 -11.48 -1.95 -1.08
CA ILE A 104 -11.35 -0.66 -0.40
C ILE A 104 -12.68 0.10 -0.45
N ILE A 105 -13.31 0.22 -1.61
CA ILE A 105 -14.61 0.90 -1.78
C ILE A 105 -15.69 0.27 -0.90
N THR A 106 -15.72 -1.05 -0.80
CA THR A 106 -16.66 -1.75 0.09
C THR A 106 -16.49 -1.32 1.54
N VAL A 107 -15.23 -1.17 2.01
CA VAL A 107 -14.94 -0.67 3.35
C VAL A 107 -15.36 0.79 3.48
N LEU A 108 -15.01 1.65 2.52
CA LEU A 108 -15.36 3.08 2.55
C LEU A 108 -16.88 3.28 2.63
N LYS A 109 -17.65 2.54 1.83
CA LYS A 109 -19.12 2.58 1.86
C LYS A 109 -19.68 2.11 3.20
N LYS A 110 -19.18 0.97 3.73
CA LYS A 110 -19.61 0.43 5.03
C LYS A 110 -19.35 1.40 6.18
N GLU A 111 -18.20 2.05 6.20
CA GLU A 111 -17.80 3.02 7.24
C GLU A 111 -18.32 4.45 6.92
N LYS A 112 -19.11 4.63 5.86
CA LYS A 112 -19.66 5.93 5.40
C LYS A 112 -18.59 6.99 5.16
N ILE A 113 -17.40 6.58 4.71
CA ILE A 113 -16.27 7.46 4.41
C ILE A 113 -16.45 8.04 3.02
N LYS A 114 -16.49 9.37 2.92
CA LYS A 114 -16.66 10.10 1.65
C LYS A 114 -15.33 10.61 1.08
N GLU A 115 -14.32 10.77 1.93
CA GLU A 115 -13.05 11.38 1.56
C GLU A 115 -11.90 10.70 2.28
N ILE A 116 -10.80 10.45 1.57
CA ILE A 116 -9.58 9.83 2.07
C ILE A 116 -8.33 10.60 1.66
N ASN A 117 -7.33 10.61 2.53
CA ASN A 117 -5.98 11.01 2.21
C ASN A 117 -5.14 9.75 2.02
N ILE A 118 -4.43 9.64 0.91
CA ILE A 118 -3.58 8.49 0.62
C ILE A 118 -2.17 8.76 1.11
N ILE A 119 -1.59 7.80 1.83
CA ILE A 119 -0.15 7.73 2.10
C ILE A 119 0.35 6.46 1.42
N THR A 120 1.30 6.61 0.51
CA THR A 120 1.86 5.45 -0.17
C THR A 120 3.36 5.36 -0.03
N TYR A 121 3.85 4.13 0.12
CA TYR A 121 5.28 3.78 0.21
C TYR A 121 5.81 3.10 -1.06
N HIS A 122 4.95 2.95 -2.08
CA HIS A 122 5.30 2.36 -3.38
C HIS A 122 4.36 2.84 -4.48
N PRO A 123 4.79 2.85 -5.75
CA PRO A 123 3.96 3.34 -6.85
C PRO A 123 3.02 2.29 -7.47
N PHE A 124 3.02 1.05 -6.97
CA PHE A 124 2.28 -0.07 -7.57
C PHE A 124 0.84 -0.17 -7.04
N PHE A 125 0.01 0.79 -7.43
CA PHE A 125 -1.44 0.78 -7.20
C PHE A 125 -2.13 1.60 -8.30
N GLN A 126 -3.44 1.42 -8.43
CA GLN A 126 -4.28 2.21 -9.31
C GLN A 126 -5.37 2.90 -8.47
N LEU A 127 -5.91 4.00 -8.99
CA LEU A 127 -6.92 4.81 -8.32
C LEU A 127 -8.13 5.07 -9.21
N ASP A 128 -8.33 4.26 -10.25
CA ASP A 128 -9.32 4.54 -11.28
C ASP A 128 -10.74 4.63 -10.69
N LYS A 129 -11.08 3.68 -9.80
CA LYS A 129 -12.38 3.65 -9.11
C LYS A 129 -12.39 4.45 -7.79
N LEU A 130 -11.22 4.73 -7.22
CA LEU A 130 -11.08 5.45 -5.95
C LEU A 130 -10.99 6.97 -6.15
N LYS A 131 -10.78 7.43 -7.37
CA LYS A 131 -10.48 8.84 -7.68
C LYS A 131 -11.46 9.83 -7.05
N SER A 132 -12.74 9.51 -7.01
CA SER A 132 -13.78 10.37 -6.41
C SER A 132 -13.73 10.46 -4.89
N TYR A 133 -13.00 9.57 -4.22
CA TYR A 133 -12.79 9.59 -2.78
C TYR A 133 -11.50 10.27 -2.37
N VAL A 134 -10.55 10.47 -3.31
CA VAL A 134 -9.20 10.95 -2.98
C VAL A 134 -9.18 12.45 -2.83
N ASN A 135 -8.76 12.92 -1.64
CA ASN A 135 -8.51 14.35 -1.37
C ASN A 135 -7.04 14.69 -1.63
N LYS A 136 -6.12 13.97 -0.99
CA LYS A 136 -4.68 14.19 -1.10
C LYS A 136 -3.91 12.90 -1.29
N ILE A 137 -2.82 12.96 -2.05
CA ILE A 137 -1.86 11.88 -2.23
C ILE A 137 -0.52 12.29 -1.66
N ILE A 138 -0.03 11.53 -0.69
CA ILE A 138 1.27 11.71 -0.04
C ILE A 138 2.15 10.53 -0.42
N TYR A 139 3.21 10.77 -1.17
CA TYR A 139 4.22 9.76 -1.45
C TYR A 139 5.33 9.83 -0.41
N HIS A 140 5.42 8.81 0.45
CA HIS A 140 6.47 8.70 1.46
C HIS A 140 7.55 7.72 0.95
N CYS A 141 8.52 8.27 0.22
CA CYS A 141 9.63 7.51 -0.37
C CYS A 141 10.73 7.30 0.69
N VAL A 142 10.74 6.12 1.30
CA VAL A 142 11.68 5.77 2.38
C VAL A 142 12.81 4.86 1.91
N ASP A 143 12.62 4.18 0.77
CA ASP A 143 13.58 3.25 0.17
C ASP A 143 13.64 3.48 -1.35
N ASP A 144 14.80 3.34 -1.96
CA ASP A 144 14.90 3.21 -3.42
C ASP A 144 14.50 1.79 -3.86
N LEU A 145 13.21 1.61 -4.07
CA LEU A 145 12.67 0.31 -4.49
C LEU A 145 13.20 -0.14 -5.86
N SER A 146 13.78 0.75 -6.67
CA SER A 146 14.40 0.38 -7.95
C SER A 146 15.67 -0.46 -7.78
N SER A 147 16.32 -0.34 -6.63
CA SER A 147 17.53 -1.08 -6.26
C SER A 147 17.24 -2.42 -5.60
N VAL A 148 15.97 -2.71 -5.26
CA VAL A 148 15.57 -3.93 -4.57
C VAL A 148 15.55 -5.10 -5.55
N GLU A 149 16.25 -6.18 -5.20
CA GLU A 149 16.24 -7.42 -5.98
C GLU A 149 14.81 -7.97 -6.16
N GLY A 150 14.50 -8.38 -7.39
CA GLY A 150 13.18 -8.93 -7.73
C GLY A 150 12.13 -7.89 -8.14
N ILE A 151 12.41 -6.60 -8.04
CA ILE A 151 11.55 -5.54 -8.61
C ILE A 151 11.97 -5.29 -10.07
N ASP A 152 11.00 -5.20 -10.97
CA ASP A 152 11.25 -4.81 -12.35
C ASP A 152 11.51 -3.29 -12.44
N LYS A 153 12.77 -2.94 -12.66
CA LYS A 153 13.23 -1.54 -12.72
C LYS A 153 12.51 -0.70 -13.77
N ARG A 154 12.15 -1.28 -14.92
CA ARG A 154 11.47 -0.55 -16.01
C ARG A 154 10.05 -0.18 -15.59
N SER A 155 9.28 -1.16 -15.13
CA SER A 155 7.92 -0.92 -14.61
C SER A 155 7.94 0.03 -13.43
N PHE A 156 8.89 -0.14 -12.49
CA PHE A 156 9.03 0.76 -11.36
C PHE A 156 9.19 2.21 -11.81
N LYS A 157 10.13 2.51 -12.71
CA LYS A 157 10.36 3.88 -13.21
C LYS A 157 9.11 4.51 -13.82
N VAL A 158 8.32 3.73 -14.56
CA VAL A 158 7.08 4.22 -15.18
C VAL A 158 6.04 4.59 -14.12
N TYR A 159 5.79 3.69 -13.16
CA TYR A 159 4.82 3.92 -12.10
C TYR A 159 5.28 5.00 -11.11
N ASP A 160 6.58 5.04 -10.77
CA ASP A 160 7.18 6.06 -9.91
C ASP A 160 7.03 7.46 -10.52
N LYS A 161 7.33 7.62 -11.80
CA LYS A 161 7.12 8.87 -12.53
C LYS A 161 5.64 9.29 -12.58
N LYS A 162 4.72 8.32 -12.74
CA LYS A 162 3.27 8.60 -12.70
C LYS A 162 2.86 9.08 -11.31
N LEU A 163 3.28 8.39 -10.25
CA LEU A 163 2.99 8.75 -8.88
C LEU A 163 3.56 10.12 -8.49
N THR A 164 4.82 10.39 -8.85
CA THR A 164 5.48 11.68 -8.59
C THR A 164 4.68 12.86 -9.17
N LYS A 165 4.06 12.68 -10.35
CA LYS A 165 3.21 13.70 -10.97
C LYS A 165 1.84 13.85 -10.31
N GLN A 166 1.36 12.81 -9.65
CA GLN A 166 0.02 12.78 -9.03
C GLN A 166 0.06 13.14 -7.55
N ALA A 167 1.22 13.02 -6.90
CA ALA A 167 1.37 13.28 -5.49
C ALA A 167 1.29 14.78 -5.18
N ASP A 168 0.47 15.14 -4.19
CA ASP A 168 0.41 16.50 -3.65
C ASP A 168 1.65 16.80 -2.80
N TYR A 169 2.19 15.78 -2.13
CA TYR A 169 3.38 15.87 -1.29
C TYR A 169 4.27 14.66 -1.47
N ILE A 170 5.60 14.89 -1.49
CA ILE A 170 6.61 13.83 -1.49
C ILE A 170 7.49 14.02 -0.27
N PHE A 171 7.52 13.02 0.61
CA PHE A 171 8.42 12.97 1.75
C PHE A 171 9.51 11.94 1.50
N THR A 172 10.75 12.30 1.85
CA THR A 172 11.90 11.41 1.74
C THR A 172 12.61 11.30 3.07
N CYS A 173 13.26 10.17 3.34
CA CYS A 173 13.97 9.93 4.61
C CYS A 173 15.45 10.33 4.56
N CYS A 174 16.01 10.63 3.37
CA CYS A 174 17.42 11.01 3.22
C CYS A 174 17.63 11.95 2.04
N HIS A 175 18.80 12.59 2.02
CA HIS A 175 19.15 13.60 1.02
C HIS A 175 19.24 13.03 -0.40
N ASP A 176 19.72 11.80 -0.57
CA ASP A 176 19.84 11.16 -1.89
C ASP A 176 18.46 10.94 -2.53
N LEU A 177 17.49 10.49 -1.72
CA LEU A 177 16.11 10.36 -2.20
C LEU A 177 15.48 11.73 -2.47
N TYR A 178 15.79 12.75 -1.69
CA TYR A 178 15.34 14.11 -1.94
C TYR A 178 15.83 14.63 -3.30
N ASN A 179 17.11 14.45 -3.60
CA ASN A 179 17.71 14.89 -4.86
C ASN A 179 17.10 14.19 -6.09
N LYS A 180 16.58 12.97 -5.93
CA LYS A 180 15.88 12.25 -7.00
C LYS A 180 14.59 12.93 -7.46
N PHE A 181 13.93 13.70 -6.58
CA PHE A 181 12.63 14.34 -6.85
C PHE A 181 12.73 15.86 -7.07
N ARG A 182 13.93 16.43 -6.98
CA ARG A 182 14.22 17.82 -7.26
C ARG A 182 14.45 18.04 -8.75
#